data_26ca06ffef2e9e37aaf8274ce3977f12
#
_entry.id   26ca06ffef2e9e37aaf8274ce3977f12
#
_cell.length_a   1.000
_cell.length_b   1.000
_cell.length_c   1.000
_cell.angle_alpha   90.00
_cell.angle_beta   90.00
_cell.angle_gamma   90.00
#
_symmetry.space_group_name_H-M   'P 1'
#
loop_
_entity.id
_entity.type
_entity.pdbx_description
1 polymer ?
#
loop_
_entity_poly.entity_id
_entity_poly.type
_entity_poly.pdbx_seq_one_letter_code
_entity_poly.pdbx_strand_id
1 'polypeptide(L)'
;MVGIYPFLRQKQIVIMAKQHITIEEVKEDLRYLRLLARDFPTVSSVTTEIINLEAILHLPKPTEHFLADVHGEHEAFQHILRNASGNIKRKVNDLFGDSITAEEKKDLCTLIYYPEEKLKLVKQSDIDLDEYYKSSLNRLIVVCRNVSSKYTRSKVRKSLPEEYVYIIEELLHESDDYQNKQAYLEVIVDTIIGTGRAGHFITALCYLIQRLIVDRLHILGDIFDRGPGAHHIMDALCDYHHLDITWGNHDVLWMGAAAGNTCCIASVLRLSLRDANTTTLEEGYAINMVPLATFAMEQYADDPCTIYQPRVDEERTNFNEKDVRLIAQMHKAISVIEFKLSGQIAMKHPEWNMMDRCLMEFIDKERGVITIDGKEYELGDKLWPTLDPANPYALTPEEQSHGCSSGHSRRQTW
;
A
#
# COMPACT_ATOMS: atom_id res chain seq x y z
N MET A 1 -30.36 2.03 -17.40
CA MET A 1 -29.36 1.95 -18.50
C MET A 1 -28.38 0.78 -18.34
N VAL A 2 -28.81 -0.38 -17.84
CA VAL A 2 -27.93 -1.56 -17.55
C VAL A 2 -28.09 -2.69 -18.57
N GLY A 3 -29.03 -2.56 -19.53
CA GLY A 3 -29.38 -3.64 -20.45
C GLY A 3 -28.77 -3.64 -21.87
N ILE A 4 -28.01 -2.60 -22.23
CA ILE A 4 -27.56 -2.43 -23.63
C ILE A 4 -26.10 -2.90 -23.86
N TYR A 5 -25.28 -2.95 -22.80
CA TYR A 5 -23.85 -3.27 -22.89
C TYR A 5 -23.53 -4.72 -23.30
N PRO A 6 -24.25 -5.77 -22.84
CA PRO A 6 -23.95 -7.14 -23.26
C PRO A 6 -24.25 -7.40 -24.75
N PHE A 7 -25.31 -6.77 -25.27
CA PHE A 7 -25.75 -7.00 -26.65
C PHE A 7 -24.82 -6.37 -27.70
N LEU A 8 -24.19 -5.25 -27.38
CA LEU A 8 -23.20 -4.61 -28.26
C LEU A 8 -21.87 -5.37 -28.29
N ARG A 9 -21.43 -5.98 -27.16
CA ARG A 9 -20.25 -6.83 -27.11
C ARG A 9 -20.41 -8.12 -27.92
N GLN A 10 -21.55 -8.81 -27.81
CA GLN A 10 -21.82 -10.00 -28.62
C GLN A 10 -21.78 -9.70 -30.11
N LYS A 11 -22.31 -8.54 -30.56
CA LYS A 11 -22.22 -8.13 -31.98
C LYS A 11 -20.78 -7.84 -32.41
N GLN A 12 -19.94 -7.27 -31.56
CA GLN A 12 -18.53 -6.99 -31.90
C GLN A 12 -17.71 -8.27 -32.05
N ILE A 13 -17.89 -9.26 -31.16
CA ILE A 13 -17.17 -10.54 -31.24
C ILE A 13 -17.60 -11.35 -32.49
N VAL A 14 -18.89 -11.34 -32.80
CA VAL A 14 -19.42 -11.98 -34.03
C VAL A 14 -18.97 -11.25 -35.31
N ILE A 15 -18.75 -9.93 -35.24
CA ILE A 15 -18.23 -9.13 -36.35
C ILE A 15 -16.73 -9.37 -36.54
N MET A 16 -15.94 -9.52 -35.48
CA MET A 16 -14.49 -9.84 -35.58
C MET A 16 -14.26 -11.26 -36.17
N ALA A 17 -15.11 -12.22 -35.83
CA ALA A 17 -15.00 -13.57 -36.38
C ALA A 17 -15.36 -13.66 -37.89
N LYS A 18 -15.91 -12.61 -38.50
CA LYS A 18 -16.26 -12.52 -39.94
C LYS A 18 -15.41 -11.56 -40.76
N GLN A 19 -14.42 -10.88 -40.14
CA GLN A 19 -13.48 -10.06 -40.91
C GLN A 19 -12.52 -10.98 -41.66
N HIS A 20 -12.56 -10.95 -43.00
CA HIS A 20 -11.53 -11.56 -43.83
C HIS A 20 -10.21 -10.81 -43.61
N ILE A 21 -9.34 -11.38 -42.77
CA ILE A 21 -8.00 -10.86 -42.56
C ILE A 21 -7.23 -10.99 -43.88
N THR A 22 -6.68 -9.89 -44.34
CA THR A 22 -5.90 -9.85 -45.58
C THR A 22 -4.46 -10.37 -45.36
N ILE A 23 -3.80 -10.78 -46.43
CA ILE A 23 -2.38 -11.22 -46.37
C ILE A 23 -1.48 -10.07 -45.92
N GLU A 24 -1.81 -8.84 -46.26
CA GLU A 24 -1.10 -7.64 -45.86
C GLU A 24 -1.16 -7.44 -44.34
N GLU A 25 -2.33 -7.50 -43.74
CA GLU A 25 -2.53 -7.44 -42.27
C GLU A 25 -1.74 -8.55 -41.53
N VAL A 26 -1.76 -9.76 -42.06
CA VAL A 26 -0.97 -10.86 -41.47
C VAL A 26 0.54 -10.59 -41.55
N LYS A 27 1.02 -9.95 -42.61
CA LYS A 27 2.43 -9.58 -42.75
C LYS A 27 2.85 -8.47 -41.80
N GLU A 28 2.01 -7.48 -41.60
CA GLU A 28 2.22 -6.39 -40.63
C GLU A 28 2.32 -6.94 -39.21
N ASP A 29 1.44 -7.87 -38.84
CA ASP A 29 1.40 -8.47 -37.50
C ASP A 29 2.29 -9.72 -37.33
N LEU A 30 3.07 -10.08 -38.33
CA LEU A 30 3.81 -11.35 -38.35
C LEU A 30 4.74 -11.53 -37.12
N ARG A 31 5.35 -10.44 -36.65
CA ARG A 31 6.22 -10.49 -35.45
C ARG A 31 5.41 -10.82 -34.20
N TYR A 32 4.26 -10.21 -34.03
CA TYR A 32 3.34 -10.45 -32.93
C TYR A 32 2.75 -11.88 -32.99
N LEU A 33 2.28 -12.31 -34.16
CA LEU A 33 1.76 -13.66 -34.38
C LEU A 33 2.81 -14.75 -34.09
N ARG A 34 4.07 -14.50 -34.42
CA ARG A 34 5.19 -15.40 -34.07
C ARG A 34 5.44 -15.50 -32.57
N LEU A 35 5.21 -14.42 -31.79
CA LEU A 35 5.29 -14.47 -30.35
C LEU A 35 4.14 -15.28 -29.77
N LEU A 36 2.91 -15.05 -30.22
CA LEU A 36 1.74 -15.82 -29.82
C LEU A 36 1.88 -17.32 -30.13
N ALA A 37 2.46 -17.66 -31.28
CA ALA A 37 2.68 -19.05 -31.70
C ALA A 37 3.69 -19.82 -30.81
N ARG A 38 4.46 -19.14 -29.95
CA ARG A 38 5.30 -19.82 -28.95
C ARG A 38 4.46 -20.41 -27.82
N ASP A 39 3.44 -19.68 -27.39
CA ASP A 39 2.56 -20.08 -26.30
C ASP A 39 1.40 -20.95 -26.82
N PHE A 40 0.94 -20.69 -28.06
CA PHE A 40 -0.17 -21.38 -28.71
C PHE A 40 0.26 -21.94 -30.08
N PRO A 41 1.06 -23.03 -30.10
CA PRO A 41 1.70 -23.52 -31.33
C PRO A 41 0.74 -24.24 -32.30
N THR A 42 -0.47 -24.57 -31.89
CA THR A 42 -1.46 -25.30 -32.71
C THR A 42 -2.83 -24.62 -32.71
N VAL A 43 -3.62 -24.85 -33.75
CA VAL A 43 -5.01 -24.38 -33.83
C VAL A 43 -5.82 -24.87 -32.62
N SER A 44 -5.60 -26.12 -32.20
CA SER A 44 -6.26 -26.67 -31.01
C SER A 44 -5.94 -25.88 -29.73
N SER A 45 -4.66 -25.55 -29.51
CA SER A 45 -4.26 -24.75 -28.33
C SER A 45 -4.86 -23.33 -28.34
N VAL A 46 -4.86 -22.70 -29.52
CA VAL A 46 -5.49 -21.36 -29.70
C VAL A 46 -7.00 -21.45 -29.44
N THR A 47 -7.67 -22.42 -30.01
CA THR A 47 -9.12 -22.57 -29.84
C THR A 47 -9.49 -22.86 -28.38
N THR A 48 -8.71 -23.70 -27.69
CA THR A 48 -8.91 -23.98 -26.26
C THR A 48 -8.79 -22.71 -25.45
N GLU A 49 -7.77 -21.88 -25.74
CA GLU A 49 -7.60 -20.62 -25.02
C GLU A 49 -8.71 -19.61 -25.32
N ILE A 50 -9.17 -19.51 -26.57
CA ILE A 50 -10.33 -18.66 -26.91
C ILE A 50 -11.57 -19.09 -26.11
N ILE A 51 -11.85 -20.40 -26.04
CA ILE A 51 -12.98 -20.93 -25.26
C ILE A 51 -12.82 -20.58 -23.76
N ASN A 52 -11.60 -20.71 -23.22
CA ASN A 52 -11.30 -20.38 -21.84
C ASN A 52 -11.52 -18.88 -21.56
N LEU A 53 -10.98 -18.00 -22.41
CA LEU A 53 -11.13 -16.55 -22.27
C LEU A 53 -12.59 -16.10 -22.43
N GLU A 54 -13.32 -16.68 -23.39
CA GLU A 54 -14.73 -16.40 -23.58
C GLU A 54 -15.56 -16.79 -22.35
N ALA A 55 -15.28 -17.96 -21.77
CA ALA A 55 -15.90 -18.39 -20.52
C ALA A 55 -15.60 -17.43 -19.35
N ILE A 56 -14.35 -16.97 -19.24
CA ILE A 56 -13.93 -16.01 -18.21
C ILE A 56 -14.68 -14.68 -18.35
N LEU A 57 -14.93 -14.20 -19.57
CA LEU A 57 -15.69 -12.97 -19.81
C LEU A 57 -17.14 -13.04 -19.31
N HIS A 58 -17.68 -14.23 -19.12
CA HIS A 58 -19.04 -14.45 -18.60
C HIS A 58 -19.08 -14.67 -17.09
N LEU A 59 -17.92 -14.75 -16.41
CA LEU A 59 -17.90 -14.80 -14.95
C LEU A 59 -18.38 -13.48 -14.34
N PRO A 60 -18.95 -13.51 -13.13
CA PRO A 60 -19.24 -12.28 -12.38
C PRO A 60 -17.99 -11.42 -12.24
N LYS A 61 -18.15 -10.09 -12.38
CA LYS A 61 -17.03 -9.18 -12.23
C LYS A 61 -16.46 -9.31 -10.79
N PRO A 62 -15.16 -9.56 -10.65
CA PRO A 62 -14.52 -9.62 -9.34
C PRO A 62 -14.48 -8.24 -8.68
N THR A 63 -14.18 -8.21 -7.38
CA THR A 63 -14.11 -6.97 -6.62
C THR A 63 -12.74 -6.31 -6.84
N GLU A 64 -12.77 -5.06 -7.23
CA GLU A 64 -11.61 -4.16 -7.23
C GLU A 64 -11.70 -3.24 -6.00
N HIS A 65 -10.57 -3.01 -5.35
CA HIS A 65 -10.47 -2.23 -4.12
C HIS A 65 -9.56 -1.03 -4.36
N PHE A 66 -10.05 0.18 -4.10
CA PHE A 66 -9.33 1.43 -4.30
C PHE A 66 -9.06 2.08 -2.96
N LEU A 67 -7.79 2.39 -2.69
CA LEU A 67 -7.34 3.09 -1.49
C LEU A 67 -6.48 4.29 -1.87
N ALA A 68 -6.68 5.41 -1.17
CA ALA A 68 -5.92 6.64 -1.33
C ALA A 68 -5.45 7.16 0.02
N ASP A 69 -4.49 8.07 0.01
CA ASP A 69 -4.05 8.84 1.19
C ASP A 69 -3.72 7.96 2.41
N VAL A 70 -2.95 6.89 2.19
CA VAL A 70 -2.62 5.91 3.23
C VAL A 70 -1.65 6.49 4.26
N HIS A 71 -0.73 7.35 3.80
CA HIS A 71 0.14 8.19 4.63
C HIS A 71 0.79 7.47 5.81
N GLY A 72 1.38 6.29 5.59
CA GLY A 72 2.11 5.57 6.62
C GLY A 72 1.25 5.00 7.77
N GLU A 73 -0.08 5.08 7.68
CA GLU A 73 -1.00 4.56 8.69
C GLU A 73 -1.17 3.03 8.55
N HIS A 74 -0.10 2.30 8.88
CA HIS A 74 0.01 0.86 8.64
C HIS A 74 -1.09 0.03 9.31
N GLU A 75 -1.42 0.30 10.58
CA GLU A 75 -2.43 -0.49 11.30
C GLU A 75 -3.83 -0.31 10.70
N ALA A 76 -4.19 0.93 10.38
CA ALA A 76 -5.46 1.23 9.71
C ALA A 76 -5.50 0.60 8.31
N PHE A 77 -4.40 0.69 7.56
CA PHE A 77 -4.25 0.07 6.25
C PHE A 77 -4.44 -1.44 6.31
N GLN A 78 -3.74 -2.13 7.21
CA GLN A 78 -3.87 -3.57 7.42
C GLN A 78 -5.30 -3.97 7.79
N HIS A 79 -5.95 -3.21 8.68
CA HIS A 79 -7.35 -3.46 9.04
C HIS A 79 -8.29 -3.34 7.84
N ILE A 80 -8.10 -2.31 7.00
CA ILE A 80 -8.89 -2.11 5.78
C ILE A 80 -8.69 -3.25 4.78
N LEU A 81 -7.45 -3.72 4.59
CA LEU A 81 -7.17 -4.88 3.74
C LEU A 81 -7.86 -6.14 4.25
N ARG A 82 -7.72 -6.46 5.54
CA ARG A 82 -8.28 -7.66 6.17
C ARG A 82 -9.81 -7.72 6.11
N ASN A 83 -10.49 -6.57 6.21
CA ASN A 83 -11.95 -6.52 6.15
C ASN A 83 -12.51 -6.20 4.75
N ALA A 84 -11.62 -5.90 3.79
CA ALA A 84 -11.95 -5.49 2.43
C ALA A 84 -12.95 -4.32 2.39
N SER A 85 -12.67 -3.25 3.16
CA SER A 85 -13.57 -2.09 3.35
C SER A 85 -15.00 -2.48 3.73
N GLY A 86 -15.13 -3.49 4.60
CA GLY A 86 -16.43 -3.98 5.08
C GLY A 86 -17.14 -4.94 4.12
N ASN A 87 -16.54 -5.31 3.00
CA ASN A 87 -17.15 -6.22 2.02
C ASN A 87 -17.36 -7.63 2.59
N ILE A 88 -16.44 -8.10 3.46
CA ILE A 88 -16.61 -9.39 4.16
C ILE A 88 -17.85 -9.35 5.05
N LYS A 89 -18.03 -8.29 5.85
CA LYS A 89 -19.20 -8.13 6.71
C LYS A 89 -20.49 -8.14 5.91
N ARG A 90 -20.53 -7.43 4.78
CA ARG A 90 -21.70 -7.42 3.89
C ARG A 90 -21.98 -8.84 3.39
N LYS A 91 -21.00 -9.57 2.91
CA LYS A 91 -21.17 -10.95 2.44
C LYS A 91 -21.63 -11.90 3.53
N VAL A 92 -21.09 -11.82 4.73
CA VAL A 92 -21.54 -12.61 5.88
C VAL A 92 -23.02 -12.32 6.18
N ASN A 93 -23.44 -11.05 6.15
CA ASN A 93 -24.83 -10.68 6.33
C ASN A 93 -25.73 -11.24 5.22
N ASP A 94 -25.30 -11.14 3.95
CA ASP A 94 -26.08 -11.62 2.81
C ASP A 94 -26.22 -13.14 2.80
N LEU A 95 -25.17 -13.88 3.20
CA LEU A 95 -25.14 -15.33 3.20
C LEU A 95 -25.96 -15.95 4.33
N PHE A 96 -25.88 -15.36 5.51
CA PHE A 96 -26.46 -15.97 6.72
C PHE A 96 -27.82 -15.35 7.10
N GLY A 97 -28.18 -14.16 6.59
CA GLY A 97 -29.48 -13.53 6.87
C GLY A 97 -29.83 -13.63 8.36
N ASP A 98 -30.98 -14.21 8.67
CA ASP A 98 -31.42 -14.42 10.05
C ASP A 98 -31.09 -15.82 10.60
N SER A 99 -30.32 -16.62 9.86
CA SER A 99 -29.96 -18.00 10.26
C SER A 99 -28.97 -18.06 11.43
N ILE A 100 -28.21 -17.00 11.64
CA ILE A 100 -27.31 -16.82 12.79
C ILE A 100 -27.50 -15.42 13.40
N THR A 101 -27.19 -15.29 14.68
CA THR A 101 -27.35 -14.04 15.43
C THR A 101 -26.38 -12.96 14.97
N ALA A 102 -26.67 -11.70 15.31
CA ALA A 102 -25.77 -10.59 15.02
C ALA A 102 -24.41 -10.73 15.72
N GLU A 103 -24.39 -11.35 16.90
CA GLU A 103 -23.16 -11.61 17.65
C GLU A 103 -22.31 -12.69 16.98
N GLU A 104 -22.91 -13.77 16.52
CA GLU A 104 -22.22 -14.83 15.75
C GLU A 104 -21.66 -14.30 14.43
N LYS A 105 -22.38 -13.41 13.73
CA LYS A 105 -21.84 -12.75 12.53
C LYS A 105 -20.63 -11.89 12.84
N LYS A 106 -20.69 -11.14 13.95
CA LYS A 106 -19.56 -10.30 14.40
C LYS A 106 -18.37 -11.18 14.78
N ASP A 107 -18.62 -12.29 15.48
CA ASP A 107 -17.58 -13.25 15.84
C ASP A 107 -16.90 -13.86 14.61
N LEU A 108 -17.69 -14.33 13.64
CA LEU A 108 -17.20 -14.85 12.37
C LEU A 108 -16.38 -13.81 11.58
N CYS A 109 -16.84 -12.55 11.52
CA CYS A 109 -16.09 -11.48 10.87
C CYS A 109 -14.75 -11.23 11.58
N THR A 110 -14.75 -11.19 12.92
CA THR A 110 -13.52 -11.01 13.72
C THR A 110 -12.55 -12.16 13.50
N LEU A 111 -13.06 -13.39 13.42
CA LEU A 111 -12.27 -14.58 13.12
C LEU A 111 -11.64 -14.48 11.71
N ILE A 112 -12.40 -14.03 10.71
CA ILE A 112 -11.85 -13.86 9.34
C ILE A 112 -10.79 -12.75 9.30
N TYR A 113 -10.96 -11.64 10.03
CA TYR A 113 -10.02 -10.51 10.01
C TYR A 113 -8.74 -10.80 10.77
N TYR A 114 -8.83 -11.49 11.92
CA TYR A 114 -7.74 -11.71 12.88
C TYR A 114 -7.74 -13.16 13.38
N PRO A 115 -7.47 -14.13 12.51
CA PRO A 115 -7.65 -15.55 12.86
C PRO A 115 -6.75 -16.02 14.02
N GLU A 116 -5.47 -15.65 14.02
CA GLU A 116 -4.54 -16.10 15.06
C GLU A 116 -4.89 -15.50 16.41
N GLU A 117 -5.15 -14.20 16.45
CA GLU A 117 -5.49 -13.47 17.67
C GLU A 117 -6.82 -13.97 18.24
N LYS A 118 -7.81 -14.14 17.37
CA LYS A 118 -9.13 -14.65 17.78
C LYS A 118 -9.05 -16.07 18.31
N LEU A 119 -8.35 -16.97 17.62
CA LEU A 119 -8.19 -18.35 18.07
C LEU A 119 -7.39 -18.45 19.37
N LYS A 120 -6.43 -17.55 19.60
CA LYS A 120 -5.71 -17.47 20.86
C LYS A 120 -6.65 -17.09 22.01
N LEU A 121 -7.53 -16.11 21.82
CA LEU A 121 -8.53 -15.70 22.80
C LEU A 121 -9.54 -16.82 23.07
N VAL A 122 -10.02 -17.48 22.03
CA VAL A 122 -10.96 -18.59 22.13
C VAL A 122 -10.37 -19.75 22.96
N LYS A 123 -9.11 -20.10 22.75
CA LYS A 123 -8.40 -21.15 23.53
C LYS A 123 -8.25 -20.80 25.02
N GLN A 124 -8.33 -19.51 25.35
CA GLN A 124 -8.24 -19.03 26.75
C GLN A 124 -9.60 -18.91 27.42
N SER A 125 -10.69 -19.04 26.66
CA SER A 125 -12.07 -18.94 27.16
C SER A 125 -12.60 -20.31 27.60
N ASP A 126 -13.64 -20.30 28.44
CA ASP A 126 -14.29 -21.51 28.97
C ASP A 126 -15.43 -21.96 28.03
N ILE A 127 -15.08 -22.26 26.75
CA ILE A 127 -16.03 -22.74 25.73
C ILE A 127 -15.60 -24.10 25.21
N ASP A 128 -16.57 -24.88 24.69
CA ASP A 128 -16.26 -26.12 23.98
C ASP A 128 -15.55 -25.80 22.66
N LEU A 129 -14.26 -26.14 22.61
CA LEU A 129 -13.39 -25.85 21.46
C LEU A 129 -13.79 -26.64 20.22
N ASP A 130 -14.21 -27.88 20.38
CA ASP A 130 -14.55 -28.75 19.25
C ASP A 130 -15.87 -28.27 18.60
N GLU A 131 -16.86 -27.87 19.40
CA GLU A 131 -18.08 -27.27 18.91
C GLU A 131 -17.80 -25.92 18.22
N TYR A 132 -16.97 -25.06 18.80
CA TYR A 132 -16.56 -23.81 18.18
C TYR A 132 -15.86 -24.02 16.86
N TYR A 133 -14.91 -24.97 16.79
CA TYR A 133 -14.20 -25.29 15.55
C TYR A 133 -15.13 -25.83 14.48
N LYS A 134 -16.03 -26.75 14.83
CA LYS A 134 -17.00 -27.34 13.90
C LYS A 134 -17.93 -26.27 13.31
N SER A 135 -18.50 -25.43 14.17
CA SER A 135 -19.37 -24.31 13.75
C SER A 135 -18.62 -23.30 12.87
N SER A 136 -17.38 -22.93 13.26
CA SER A 136 -16.55 -21.99 12.51
C SER A 136 -16.15 -22.54 11.15
N LEU A 137 -15.71 -23.78 11.06
CA LEU A 137 -15.34 -24.45 9.80
C LEU A 137 -16.51 -24.48 8.82
N ASN A 138 -17.69 -24.91 9.27
CA ASN A 138 -18.88 -24.96 8.43
C ASN A 138 -19.24 -23.58 7.86
N ARG A 139 -19.20 -22.53 8.69
CA ARG A 139 -19.48 -21.15 8.27
C ARG A 139 -18.42 -20.63 7.30
N LEU A 140 -17.14 -20.88 7.58
CA LEU A 140 -16.03 -20.45 6.72
C LEU A 140 -16.08 -21.13 5.36
N ILE A 141 -16.42 -22.41 5.28
CA ILE A 141 -16.60 -23.14 4.01
C ILE A 141 -17.70 -22.48 3.16
N VAL A 142 -18.83 -22.09 3.75
CA VAL A 142 -19.91 -21.36 3.05
C VAL A 142 -19.41 -20.02 2.50
N VAL A 143 -18.67 -19.25 3.30
CA VAL A 143 -18.09 -17.98 2.85
C VAL A 143 -17.06 -18.22 1.75
N CYS A 144 -16.16 -19.21 1.89
CA CYS A 144 -15.16 -19.55 0.88
C CYS A 144 -15.80 -19.93 -0.46
N ARG A 145 -16.84 -20.77 -0.45
CA ARG A 145 -17.61 -21.14 -1.65
C ARG A 145 -18.17 -19.90 -2.36
N ASN A 146 -18.74 -18.97 -1.60
CA ASN A 146 -19.30 -17.74 -2.16
C ASN A 146 -18.22 -16.83 -2.77
N VAL A 147 -17.10 -16.58 -2.08
CA VAL A 147 -16.06 -15.70 -2.61
C VAL A 147 -15.31 -16.33 -3.80
N SER A 148 -15.18 -17.66 -3.82
CA SER A 148 -14.54 -18.41 -4.92
C SER A 148 -15.39 -18.51 -6.18
N SER A 149 -16.72 -18.40 -6.08
CA SER A 149 -17.65 -18.57 -7.21
C SER A 149 -17.47 -17.57 -8.36
N LYS A 150 -16.77 -16.47 -8.13
CA LYS A 150 -16.44 -15.44 -9.13
C LYS A 150 -15.26 -15.81 -10.03
N TYR A 151 -14.52 -16.85 -9.70
CA TYR A 151 -13.24 -17.20 -10.30
C TYR A 151 -13.30 -18.56 -11.00
N THR A 152 -12.38 -18.75 -11.94
CA THR A 152 -12.16 -20.10 -12.50
C THR A 152 -11.56 -21.01 -11.43
N ARG A 153 -11.83 -22.32 -11.53
CA ARG A 153 -11.23 -23.33 -10.64
C ARG A 153 -9.70 -23.23 -10.61
N SER A 154 -9.08 -23.02 -11.76
CA SER A 154 -7.62 -22.86 -11.88
C SER A 154 -7.09 -21.68 -11.07
N LYS A 155 -7.80 -20.53 -11.08
CA LYS A 155 -7.41 -19.35 -10.30
C LYS A 155 -7.57 -19.60 -8.80
N VAL A 156 -8.68 -20.23 -8.38
CA VAL A 156 -8.90 -20.60 -6.98
C VAL A 156 -7.80 -21.55 -6.52
N ARG A 157 -7.51 -22.62 -7.28
CA ARG A 157 -6.48 -23.61 -6.95
C ARG A 157 -5.10 -22.99 -6.72
N LYS A 158 -4.69 -22.03 -7.58
CA LYS A 158 -3.42 -21.28 -7.42
C LYS A 158 -3.38 -20.39 -6.16
N SER A 159 -4.53 -20.12 -5.57
CA SER A 159 -4.65 -19.30 -4.35
C SER A 159 -4.71 -20.15 -3.07
N LEU A 160 -4.84 -21.47 -3.20
CA LEU A 160 -4.92 -22.38 -2.07
C LEU A 160 -3.56 -22.54 -1.40
N PRO A 161 -3.52 -22.67 -0.06
CA PRO A 161 -2.29 -23.03 0.64
C PRO A 161 -1.88 -24.46 0.26
N GLU A 162 -0.62 -24.67 -0.10
CA GLU A 162 -0.09 -25.94 -0.62
C GLU A 162 -0.42 -27.14 0.28
N GLU A 163 -0.38 -26.93 1.59
CA GLU A 163 -0.61 -27.95 2.61
C GLU A 163 -2.05 -28.52 2.57
N TYR A 164 -3.05 -27.72 2.15
CA TYR A 164 -4.47 -28.06 2.22
C TYR A 164 -5.18 -28.07 0.87
N VAL A 165 -4.46 -27.98 -0.23
CA VAL A 165 -5.03 -27.85 -1.59
C VAL A 165 -6.13 -28.87 -1.84
N TYR A 166 -5.83 -30.17 -1.64
CA TYR A 166 -6.77 -31.26 -1.90
C TYR A 166 -8.03 -31.15 -1.05
N ILE A 167 -7.85 -30.96 0.27
CA ILE A 167 -8.98 -30.93 1.22
C ILE A 167 -9.87 -29.72 0.96
N ILE A 168 -9.28 -28.54 0.70
CA ILE A 168 -10.06 -27.33 0.43
C ILE A 168 -10.78 -27.45 -0.92
N GLU A 169 -10.17 -28.02 -1.96
CA GLU A 169 -10.84 -28.27 -3.24
C GLU A 169 -12.08 -29.15 -3.06
N GLU A 170 -11.98 -30.23 -2.29
CA GLU A 170 -13.13 -31.08 -1.97
C GLU A 170 -14.23 -30.29 -1.26
N LEU A 171 -13.88 -29.54 -0.22
CA LEU A 171 -14.85 -28.75 0.54
C LEU A 171 -15.51 -27.64 -0.27
N LEU A 172 -14.82 -27.08 -1.28
CA LEU A 172 -15.35 -25.99 -2.11
C LEU A 172 -16.24 -26.47 -3.26
N HIS A 173 -15.99 -27.64 -3.82
CA HIS A 173 -16.61 -28.06 -5.08
C HIS A 173 -17.71 -29.11 -4.93
N GLU A 174 -17.82 -29.72 -3.76
CA GLU A 174 -18.92 -30.65 -3.52
C GLU A 174 -20.25 -29.91 -3.26
N SER A 175 -21.31 -30.32 -3.91
CA SER A 175 -22.64 -29.77 -3.70
C SER A 175 -23.36 -30.51 -2.57
N ASP A 176 -24.10 -29.78 -1.73
CA ASP A 176 -24.86 -30.29 -0.61
C ASP A 176 -26.12 -31.11 -1.04
N ASP A 177 -26.33 -31.26 -2.37
CA ASP A 177 -27.56 -31.87 -2.95
C ASP A 177 -27.67 -33.38 -2.75
N TYR A 178 -26.62 -34.06 -2.29
CA TYR A 178 -26.63 -35.52 -2.09
C TYR A 178 -26.34 -35.89 -0.64
N GLN A 179 -27.25 -36.56 0.03
CA GLN A 179 -27.11 -36.97 1.46
C GLN A 179 -25.80 -37.71 1.75
N ASN A 180 -25.33 -38.56 0.82
CA ASN A 180 -24.08 -39.30 0.98
C ASN A 180 -22.82 -38.39 0.97
N LYS A 181 -22.91 -37.25 0.27
CA LYS A 181 -21.80 -36.29 0.21
C LYS A 181 -21.75 -35.38 1.44
N GLN A 182 -22.87 -35.06 2.04
CA GLN A 182 -22.95 -34.32 3.28
C GLN A 182 -22.25 -35.10 4.43
N ALA A 183 -22.51 -36.39 4.55
CA ALA A 183 -21.80 -37.21 5.51
C ALA A 183 -20.30 -37.31 5.23
N TYR A 184 -19.87 -37.30 3.97
CA TYR A 184 -18.44 -37.22 3.61
C TYR A 184 -17.78 -35.93 4.05
N LEU A 185 -18.43 -34.76 3.83
CA LEU A 185 -17.92 -33.47 4.26
C LEU A 185 -17.84 -33.38 5.79
N GLU A 186 -18.84 -33.89 6.51
CA GLU A 186 -18.84 -33.95 7.97
C GLU A 186 -17.65 -34.79 8.50
N VAL A 187 -17.36 -35.95 7.88
CA VAL A 187 -16.20 -36.77 8.25
C VAL A 187 -14.88 -36.02 8.04
N ILE A 188 -14.76 -35.24 6.97
CA ILE A 188 -13.55 -34.41 6.75
C ILE A 188 -13.39 -33.39 7.88
N VAL A 189 -14.46 -32.66 8.22
CA VAL A 189 -14.43 -31.64 9.28
C VAL A 189 -14.11 -32.29 10.64
N ASP A 190 -14.77 -33.38 10.99
CA ASP A 190 -14.55 -34.11 12.23
C ASP A 190 -13.10 -34.69 12.31
N THR A 191 -12.54 -35.12 11.17
CA THR A 191 -11.14 -35.58 11.10
C THR A 191 -10.15 -34.43 11.28
N ILE A 192 -10.41 -33.24 10.71
CA ILE A 192 -9.58 -32.05 10.91
C ILE A 192 -9.53 -31.66 12.40
N ILE A 193 -10.68 -31.75 13.09
CA ILE A 193 -10.77 -31.47 14.53
C ILE A 193 -10.03 -32.56 15.32
N GLY A 194 -10.33 -33.84 15.07
CA GLY A 194 -9.76 -34.97 15.78
C GLY A 194 -8.23 -35.11 15.62
N THR A 195 -7.66 -34.58 14.55
CA THR A 195 -6.20 -34.53 14.34
C THR A 195 -5.51 -33.33 15.02
N GLY A 196 -6.27 -32.44 15.67
CA GLY A 196 -5.75 -31.24 16.33
C GLY A 196 -5.31 -30.12 15.35
N ARG A 197 -5.70 -30.21 14.05
CA ARG A 197 -5.31 -29.28 13.01
C ARG A 197 -6.34 -28.17 12.75
N ALA A 198 -7.47 -28.16 13.46
CA ALA A 198 -8.59 -27.25 13.23
C ALA A 198 -8.18 -25.76 13.24
N GLY A 199 -7.38 -25.35 14.22
CA GLY A 199 -6.92 -23.94 14.29
C GLY A 199 -6.12 -23.52 13.05
N HIS A 200 -5.17 -24.33 12.59
CA HIS A 200 -4.38 -24.05 11.38
C HIS A 200 -5.25 -24.02 10.11
N PHE A 201 -6.19 -24.95 10.02
CA PHE A 201 -7.08 -25.03 8.88
C PHE A 201 -8.05 -23.85 8.83
N ILE A 202 -8.60 -23.41 9.97
CA ILE A 202 -9.42 -22.21 10.10
C ILE A 202 -8.62 -20.97 9.65
N THR A 203 -7.39 -20.81 10.12
CA THR A 203 -6.50 -19.71 9.71
C THR A 203 -6.28 -19.72 8.21
N ALA A 204 -6.01 -20.87 7.62
CA ALA A 204 -5.83 -21.03 6.18
C ALA A 204 -7.08 -20.62 5.38
N LEU A 205 -8.27 -21.02 5.82
CA LEU A 205 -9.55 -20.59 5.20
C LEU A 205 -9.78 -19.08 5.33
N CYS A 206 -9.48 -18.49 6.50
CA CYS A 206 -9.60 -17.04 6.70
C CYS A 206 -8.72 -16.26 5.73
N TYR A 207 -7.45 -16.62 5.59
CA TYR A 207 -6.55 -15.99 4.63
C TYR A 207 -6.96 -16.22 3.18
N LEU A 208 -7.51 -17.40 2.85
CA LEU A 208 -8.08 -17.65 1.54
C LEU A 208 -9.27 -16.73 1.25
N ILE A 209 -10.17 -16.52 2.22
CA ILE A 209 -11.29 -15.57 2.09
C ILE A 209 -10.75 -14.15 1.86
N GLN A 210 -9.79 -13.68 2.67
CA GLN A 210 -9.17 -12.36 2.52
C GLN A 210 -8.55 -12.19 1.13
N ARG A 211 -7.89 -13.23 0.61
CA ARG A 211 -7.27 -13.21 -0.72
C ARG A 211 -8.27 -13.19 -1.87
N LEU A 212 -9.37 -13.96 -1.76
CA LEU A 212 -10.35 -14.09 -2.83
C LEU A 212 -11.45 -13.02 -2.82
N ILE A 213 -11.64 -12.31 -1.72
CA ILE A 213 -12.68 -11.28 -1.61
C ILE A 213 -12.39 -10.08 -2.50
N VAL A 214 -11.12 -9.71 -2.64
CA VAL A 214 -10.60 -8.65 -3.51
C VAL A 214 -9.72 -9.28 -4.57
N ASP A 215 -10.01 -9.03 -5.83
CA ASP A 215 -9.21 -9.53 -6.95
C ASP A 215 -8.01 -8.63 -7.22
N ARG A 216 -8.23 -7.33 -7.21
CA ARG A 216 -7.20 -6.33 -7.51
C ARG A 216 -7.29 -5.16 -6.54
N LEU A 217 -6.14 -4.77 -6.04
CA LEU A 217 -5.96 -3.59 -5.21
C LEU A 217 -5.38 -2.46 -6.06
N HIS A 218 -5.98 -1.29 -5.97
CA HIS A 218 -5.50 -0.06 -6.60
C HIS A 218 -5.15 0.93 -5.50
N ILE A 219 -3.87 1.30 -5.42
CA ILE A 219 -3.39 2.36 -4.55
C ILE A 219 -3.29 3.65 -5.38
N LEU A 220 -3.99 4.68 -4.92
CA LEU A 220 -4.10 5.96 -5.63
C LEU A 220 -3.07 6.99 -5.18
N GLY A 221 -1.98 6.54 -4.56
CA GLY A 221 -0.86 7.35 -4.12
C GLY A 221 -0.94 7.79 -2.67
N ASP A 222 0.06 8.60 -2.30
CA ASP A 222 0.32 9.12 -0.96
C ASP A 222 0.44 8.02 0.10
N ILE A 223 1.35 7.08 -0.18
CA ILE A 223 1.73 6.00 0.73
C ILE A 223 2.60 6.53 1.87
N PHE A 224 3.53 7.44 1.53
CA PHE A 224 4.54 7.97 2.43
C PHE A 224 4.08 9.22 3.19
N ASP A 225 4.90 9.58 4.19
CA ASP A 225 4.79 10.70 5.10
C ASP A 225 3.60 10.63 6.08
N ARG A 226 3.63 11.47 7.11
CA ARG A 226 2.74 11.55 8.27
C ARG A 226 2.91 10.38 9.24
N GLY A 227 2.30 9.21 8.98
CA GLY A 227 2.40 8.03 9.84
C GLY A 227 3.74 7.28 9.70
N PRO A 228 4.17 6.53 10.73
CA PRO A 228 5.49 5.92 10.82
C PRO A 228 5.65 4.59 10.08
N GLY A 229 4.58 4.03 9.51
CA GLY A 229 4.55 2.67 8.98
C GLY A 229 4.60 2.55 7.46
N ALA A 230 5.07 3.55 6.71
CA ALA A 230 5.08 3.51 5.25
C ALA A 230 5.90 2.32 4.70
N HIS A 231 7.03 1.97 5.32
CA HIS A 231 7.85 0.81 4.94
C HIS A 231 7.09 -0.52 5.13
N HIS A 232 6.33 -0.68 6.22
CA HIS A 232 5.48 -1.86 6.42
C HIS A 232 4.33 -1.95 5.41
N ILE A 233 3.79 -0.79 5.00
CA ILE A 233 2.78 -0.75 3.92
C ILE A 233 3.41 -1.20 2.61
N MET A 234 4.61 -0.71 2.28
CA MET A 234 5.33 -1.12 1.07
C MET A 234 5.62 -2.63 1.04
N ASP A 235 6.06 -3.21 2.16
CA ASP A 235 6.26 -4.66 2.28
C ASP A 235 4.96 -5.43 2.02
N ALA A 236 3.86 -5.01 2.64
CA ALA A 236 2.55 -5.62 2.43
C ALA A 236 2.05 -5.49 0.97
N LEU A 237 2.35 -4.37 0.31
CA LEU A 237 2.01 -4.15 -1.10
C LEU A 237 2.87 -5.00 -2.05
N CYS A 238 4.16 -5.19 -1.74
CA CYS A 238 5.06 -6.05 -2.53
C CYS A 238 4.59 -7.51 -2.54
N ASP A 239 4.00 -7.98 -1.45
CA ASP A 239 3.48 -9.33 -1.31
C ASP A 239 2.03 -9.48 -1.81
N TYR A 240 1.37 -8.38 -2.20
CA TYR A 240 -0.01 -8.43 -2.62
C TYR A 240 -0.17 -9.07 -4.01
N HIS A 241 -1.15 -9.96 -4.15
CA HIS A 241 -1.30 -10.86 -5.31
C HIS A 241 -1.61 -10.16 -6.64
N HIS A 242 -2.36 -9.05 -6.64
CA HIS A 242 -2.64 -8.22 -7.82
C HIS A 242 -2.73 -6.75 -7.40
N LEU A 243 -1.75 -5.96 -7.77
CA LEU A 243 -1.59 -4.59 -7.35
C LEU A 243 -1.36 -3.66 -8.54
N ASP A 244 -2.07 -2.53 -8.53
CA ASP A 244 -1.74 -1.37 -9.35
C ASP A 244 -1.50 -0.17 -8.44
N ILE A 245 -0.45 0.61 -8.70
CA ILE A 245 -0.12 1.81 -7.94
C ILE A 245 -0.05 2.99 -8.89
N THR A 246 -0.77 4.07 -8.56
CA THR A 246 -0.50 5.41 -9.07
C THR A 246 0.21 6.20 -7.96
N TRP A 247 1.22 6.98 -8.32
CA TRP A 247 2.04 7.67 -7.34
C TRP A 247 1.47 9.05 -7.01
N GLY A 248 1.33 9.35 -5.71
CA GLY A 248 1.03 10.68 -5.21
C GLY A 248 2.27 11.59 -5.21
N ASN A 249 2.09 12.85 -4.84
CA ASN A 249 3.21 13.80 -4.79
C ASN A 249 4.22 13.44 -3.70
N HIS A 250 3.80 12.89 -2.58
CA HIS A 250 4.70 12.42 -1.52
C HIS A 250 5.55 11.24 -2.03
N ASP A 251 4.95 10.27 -2.70
CA ASP A 251 5.65 9.11 -3.24
C ASP A 251 6.70 9.51 -4.28
N VAL A 252 6.38 10.49 -5.16
CA VAL A 252 7.31 11.00 -6.16
C VAL A 252 8.53 11.66 -5.50
N LEU A 253 8.37 12.36 -4.38
CA LEU A 253 9.50 12.90 -3.61
C LEU A 253 10.40 11.79 -3.08
N TRP A 254 9.82 10.72 -2.53
CA TRP A 254 10.57 9.55 -2.05
C TRP A 254 11.27 8.83 -3.20
N MET A 255 10.63 8.68 -4.36
CA MET A 255 11.27 8.12 -5.56
C MET A 255 12.46 8.97 -6.03
N GLY A 256 12.31 10.30 -6.03
CA GLY A 256 13.36 11.24 -6.35
C GLY A 256 14.53 11.17 -5.35
N ALA A 257 14.24 11.02 -4.06
CA ALA A 257 15.23 10.85 -3.01
C ALA A 257 15.98 9.52 -3.18
N ALA A 258 15.28 8.42 -3.45
CA ALA A 258 15.88 7.11 -3.74
C ALA A 258 16.77 7.13 -4.99
N ALA A 259 16.42 7.95 -5.99
CA ALA A 259 17.23 8.19 -7.18
C ALA A 259 18.47 9.10 -6.91
N GLY A 260 18.65 9.61 -5.69
CA GLY A 260 19.78 10.45 -5.29
C GLY A 260 19.62 11.93 -5.61
N ASN A 261 18.40 12.41 -5.88
CA ASN A 261 18.15 13.86 -6.03
C ASN A 261 18.22 14.54 -4.68
N THR A 262 19.19 15.43 -4.50
CA THR A 262 19.49 16.10 -3.23
C THR A 262 18.34 16.97 -2.72
N CYS A 263 17.62 17.65 -3.62
CA CYS A 263 16.45 18.46 -3.24
C CYS A 263 15.30 17.57 -2.76
N CYS A 264 15.04 16.44 -3.43
CA CYS A 264 14.04 15.47 -2.96
C CYS A 264 14.44 14.84 -1.63
N ILE A 265 15.73 14.55 -1.41
CA ILE A 265 16.24 14.06 -0.11
C ILE A 265 15.94 15.11 0.98
N ALA A 266 16.28 16.38 0.74
CA ALA A 266 15.99 17.45 1.69
C ALA A 266 14.48 17.59 1.98
N SER A 267 13.64 17.50 0.94
CA SER A 267 12.19 17.57 1.09
C SER A 267 11.63 16.40 1.91
N VAL A 268 12.10 15.16 1.67
CA VAL A 268 11.69 13.96 2.43
C VAL A 268 12.08 14.12 3.91
N LEU A 269 13.34 14.49 4.18
CA LEU A 269 13.81 14.71 5.56
C LEU A 269 13.00 15.82 6.26
N ARG A 270 12.74 16.94 5.57
CA ARG A 270 11.94 18.04 6.11
C ARG A 270 10.51 17.60 6.46
N LEU A 271 9.86 16.87 5.58
CA LEU A 271 8.49 16.38 5.80
C LEU A 271 8.43 15.40 6.97
N SER A 272 9.38 14.46 7.04
CA SER A 272 9.48 13.51 8.15
C SER A 272 9.70 14.19 9.49
N LEU A 273 10.60 15.20 9.54
CA LEU A 273 10.85 15.97 10.77
C LEU A 273 9.69 16.87 11.17
N ARG A 274 8.98 17.45 10.19
CA ARG A 274 7.75 18.23 10.44
C ARG A 274 6.67 17.41 11.13
N ASP A 275 6.52 16.16 10.73
CA ASP A 275 5.52 15.27 11.27
C ASP A 275 6.06 14.38 12.41
N ALA A 276 7.25 14.72 12.96
CA ALA A 276 7.95 13.99 14.03
C ALA A 276 8.13 12.49 13.72
N ASN A 277 8.22 12.13 12.44
CA ASN A 277 8.30 10.77 11.97
C ASN A 277 9.69 10.46 11.41
N THR A 278 10.61 10.06 12.26
CA THR A 278 11.94 9.56 11.85
C THR A 278 11.97 8.04 11.72
N THR A 279 10.99 7.32 12.26
CA THR A 279 10.93 5.86 12.30
C THR A 279 11.02 5.25 10.91
N THR A 280 10.27 5.78 9.93
CA THR A 280 10.36 5.32 8.54
C THR A 280 11.76 5.45 7.98
N LEU A 281 12.47 6.55 8.30
CA LEU A 281 13.84 6.80 7.82
C LEU A 281 14.85 5.87 8.52
N GLU A 282 14.82 5.82 9.85
CA GLU A 282 15.85 5.14 10.66
C GLU A 282 15.62 3.64 10.72
N GLU A 283 14.42 3.19 11.08
CA GLU A 283 14.09 1.76 11.22
C GLU A 283 13.74 1.13 9.88
N GLY A 284 12.94 1.82 9.05
CA GLY A 284 12.50 1.30 7.77
C GLY A 284 13.60 1.23 6.72
N TYR A 285 14.41 2.30 6.62
CA TYR A 285 15.41 2.44 5.55
C TYR A 285 16.85 2.61 6.05
N ALA A 286 17.09 2.47 7.36
CA ALA A 286 18.42 2.55 7.99
C ALA A 286 19.18 3.85 7.67
N ILE A 287 18.47 4.97 7.52
CA ILE A 287 19.06 6.28 7.25
C ILE A 287 19.61 6.86 8.55
N ASN A 288 20.90 7.18 8.55
CA ASN A 288 21.57 7.75 9.75
C ASN A 288 21.27 9.25 9.88
N MET A 289 20.50 9.63 10.88
CA MET A 289 20.14 11.03 11.16
C MET A 289 21.16 11.77 12.01
N VAL A 290 22.17 11.11 12.59
CA VAL A 290 23.18 11.70 13.47
C VAL A 290 23.95 12.88 12.84
N PRO A 291 24.39 12.82 11.56
CA PRO A 291 25.07 13.95 10.95
C PRO A 291 24.22 15.22 10.90
N LEU A 292 22.94 15.10 10.53
CA LEU A 292 22.01 16.24 10.52
C LEU A 292 21.72 16.75 11.92
N ALA A 293 21.58 15.86 12.92
CA ALA A 293 21.37 16.25 14.32
C ALA A 293 22.57 17.02 14.85
N THR A 294 23.80 16.56 14.61
CA THR A 294 25.02 17.24 15.03
C THR A 294 25.12 18.64 14.40
N PHE A 295 24.93 18.73 13.08
CA PHE A 295 24.93 20.01 12.37
C PHE A 295 23.87 20.97 12.92
N ALA A 296 22.65 20.48 13.16
CA ALA A 296 21.56 21.29 13.70
C ALA A 296 21.86 21.83 15.11
N MET A 297 22.41 20.98 15.99
CA MET A 297 22.81 21.39 17.34
C MET A 297 23.93 22.43 17.33
N GLU A 298 24.88 22.34 16.39
CA GLU A 298 25.98 23.29 16.28
C GLU A 298 25.52 24.66 15.72
N GLN A 299 24.69 24.64 14.67
CA GLN A 299 24.29 25.87 13.97
C GLN A 299 23.11 26.59 14.62
N TYR A 300 22.20 25.87 15.29
CA TYR A 300 20.96 26.38 15.83
C TYR A 300 20.83 26.18 17.34
N ALA A 301 21.99 26.13 18.09
CA ALA A 301 22.00 25.90 19.54
C ALA A 301 21.13 26.87 20.32
N ASP A 302 21.20 28.16 19.97
CA ASP A 302 20.51 29.27 20.65
C ASP A 302 19.20 29.68 19.96
N ASP A 303 18.81 28.95 18.89
CA ASP A 303 17.59 29.23 18.16
C ASP A 303 16.40 28.50 18.78
N PRO A 304 15.29 29.19 19.10
CA PRO A 304 14.07 28.54 19.60
C PRO A 304 13.36 27.70 18.53
N CYS A 305 13.65 27.90 17.24
CA CYS A 305 13.04 27.21 16.09
C CYS A 305 11.52 27.17 16.18
N THR A 306 10.89 28.29 16.51
CA THR A 306 9.48 28.37 16.90
C THR A 306 8.52 27.95 15.77
N ILE A 307 8.84 28.38 14.52
CA ILE A 307 8.02 28.01 13.35
C ILE A 307 8.30 26.58 12.84
N TYR A 308 9.37 25.96 13.29
CA TYR A 308 9.79 24.63 12.88
C TYR A 308 9.44 23.55 13.90
N GLN A 309 8.60 23.86 14.89
CA GLN A 309 8.15 22.87 15.86
C GLN A 309 7.46 21.70 15.16
N PRO A 310 7.81 20.45 15.48
CA PRO A 310 7.20 19.28 14.88
C PRO A 310 5.74 19.13 15.32
N ARG A 311 4.96 18.46 14.48
CA ARG A 311 3.60 18.02 14.80
C ARG A 311 3.71 16.71 15.58
N VAL A 312 3.75 16.82 16.91
CA VAL A 312 3.84 15.65 17.80
C VAL A 312 2.46 15.10 18.06
N ASP A 313 2.27 13.82 17.85
CA ASP A 313 1.11 13.06 18.32
C ASP A 313 1.44 12.49 19.70
N GLU A 314 0.89 13.11 20.75
CA GLU A 314 1.16 12.73 22.14
C GLU A 314 0.69 11.30 22.49
N GLU A 315 -0.26 10.74 21.73
CA GLU A 315 -0.73 9.37 21.93
C GLU A 315 0.24 8.32 21.33
N ARG A 316 1.04 8.71 20.34
CA ARG A 316 1.93 7.82 19.59
C ARG A 316 3.40 7.96 19.94
N THR A 317 3.81 9.08 20.51
CA THR A 317 5.22 9.38 20.74
C THR A 317 5.48 9.81 22.18
N ASN A 318 6.55 9.25 22.77
CA ASN A 318 7.03 9.63 24.11
C ASN A 318 8.20 10.63 24.03
N PHE A 319 8.12 11.62 23.14
CA PHE A 319 9.14 12.64 23.03
C PHE A 319 9.14 13.58 24.25
N ASN A 320 10.32 13.79 24.82
CA ASN A 320 10.50 14.81 25.83
C ASN A 320 10.82 16.18 25.18
N GLU A 321 10.84 17.25 25.95
CA GLU A 321 11.10 18.61 25.45
C GLU A 321 12.43 18.76 24.70
N LYS A 322 13.46 17.97 25.08
CA LYS A 322 14.77 18.01 24.40
C LYS A 322 14.70 17.34 23.03
N ASP A 323 13.94 16.26 22.91
CA ASP A 323 13.73 15.57 21.64
C ASP A 323 12.96 16.48 20.68
N VAL A 324 11.89 17.12 21.14
CA VAL A 324 11.09 18.07 20.34
C VAL A 324 11.95 19.25 19.89
N ARG A 325 12.81 19.79 20.79
CA ARG A 325 13.73 20.86 20.44
C ARG A 325 14.74 20.43 19.38
N LEU A 326 15.35 19.25 19.53
CA LEU A 326 16.30 18.73 18.55
C LEU A 326 15.64 18.52 17.19
N ILE A 327 14.44 17.93 17.15
CA ILE A 327 13.67 17.75 15.91
C ILE A 327 13.37 19.12 15.27
N ALA A 328 13.00 20.13 16.04
CA ALA A 328 12.75 21.48 15.52
C ALA A 328 14.03 22.12 14.93
N GLN A 329 15.18 21.94 15.57
CA GLN A 329 16.47 22.40 15.04
C GLN A 329 16.86 21.69 13.75
N MET A 330 16.69 20.36 13.70
CA MET A 330 16.93 19.56 12.49
C MET A 330 15.96 19.96 11.36
N HIS A 331 14.69 20.19 11.69
CA HIS A 331 13.67 20.64 10.74
C HIS A 331 14.03 21.99 10.12
N LYS A 332 14.49 22.96 10.95
CA LYS A 332 14.98 24.25 10.45
C LYS A 332 16.21 24.08 9.56
N ALA A 333 17.20 23.32 10.02
CA ALA A 333 18.44 23.08 9.29
C ALA A 333 18.18 22.52 7.88
N ILE A 334 17.39 21.46 7.79
CA ILE A 334 17.09 20.84 6.50
C ILE A 334 16.18 21.71 5.62
N SER A 335 15.28 22.53 6.22
CA SER A 335 14.45 23.47 5.47
C SER A 335 15.29 24.55 4.79
N VAL A 336 16.30 25.08 5.48
CA VAL A 336 17.23 26.07 4.90
C VAL A 336 18.00 25.44 3.74
N ILE A 337 18.48 24.20 3.90
CA ILE A 337 19.16 23.46 2.82
C ILE A 337 18.23 23.25 1.63
N GLU A 338 16.97 22.83 1.87
CA GLU A 338 15.96 22.64 0.82
C GLU A 338 15.69 23.95 0.06
N PHE A 339 15.56 25.09 0.76
CA PHE A 339 15.34 26.38 0.10
C PHE A 339 16.52 26.76 -0.80
N LYS A 340 17.75 26.52 -0.36
CA LYS A 340 18.93 26.74 -1.18
C LYS A 340 18.95 25.87 -2.43
N LEU A 341 18.70 24.57 -2.27
CA LEU A 341 18.68 23.60 -3.37
C LEU A 341 17.55 23.91 -4.37
N SER A 342 16.36 24.27 -3.86
CA SER A 342 15.23 24.67 -4.71
C SER A 342 15.53 25.92 -5.52
N GLY A 343 16.17 26.92 -4.91
CA GLY A 343 16.62 28.11 -5.62
C GLY A 343 17.66 27.82 -6.71
N GLN A 344 18.62 26.92 -6.43
CA GLN A 344 19.59 26.47 -7.45
C GLN A 344 18.88 25.80 -8.65
N ILE A 345 17.85 24.99 -8.39
CA ILE A 345 17.06 24.34 -9.45
C ILE A 345 16.27 25.38 -10.24
N ALA A 346 15.61 26.32 -9.56
CA ALA A 346 14.82 27.37 -10.22
C ALA A 346 15.72 28.25 -11.10
N MET A 347 16.92 28.64 -10.65
CA MET A 347 17.89 29.39 -11.45
C MET A 347 18.42 28.60 -12.65
N LYS A 348 18.60 27.29 -12.52
CA LYS A 348 19.05 26.40 -13.59
C LYS A 348 17.97 26.15 -14.65
N HIS A 349 16.71 26.23 -14.27
CA HIS A 349 15.54 25.95 -15.09
C HIS A 349 14.55 27.11 -15.12
N PRO A 350 14.94 28.28 -15.66
CA PRO A 350 14.08 29.47 -15.69
C PRO A 350 12.78 29.26 -16.48
N GLU A 351 12.78 28.30 -17.41
CA GLU A 351 11.59 27.89 -18.19
C GLU A 351 10.46 27.31 -17.32
N TRP A 352 10.74 26.89 -16.10
CA TRP A 352 9.72 26.38 -15.15
C TRP A 352 8.99 27.48 -14.40
N ASN A 353 9.42 28.74 -14.54
CA ASN A 353 8.80 29.91 -13.90
C ASN A 353 8.62 29.76 -12.37
N MET A 354 9.66 29.27 -11.68
CA MET A 354 9.63 29.00 -10.23
C MET A 354 10.38 30.04 -9.39
N MET A 355 10.91 31.11 -9.99
CA MET A 355 11.70 32.13 -9.29
C MET A 355 10.88 32.92 -8.26
N ASP A 356 9.57 33.01 -8.41
CA ASP A 356 8.64 33.63 -7.48
C ASP A 356 8.63 32.96 -6.08
N ARG A 357 9.14 31.74 -5.99
CA ARG A 357 9.28 30.95 -4.76
C ARG A 357 10.65 31.10 -4.10
N CYS A 358 11.59 31.74 -4.77
CA CYS A 358 12.96 31.91 -4.33
C CYS A 358 13.08 33.23 -3.57
N LEU A 359 12.89 33.20 -2.25
CA LEU A 359 12.78 34.40 -1.42
C LEU A 359 13.99 34.66 -0.53
N MET A 360 15.04 33.81 -0.54
CA MET A 360 16.17 33.92 0.36
C MET A 360 17.01 35.18 0.12
N GLU A 361 17.05 35.71 -1.09
CA GLU A 361 17.75 36.94 -1.44
C GLU A 361 17.13 38.22 -0.83
N PHE A 362 15.84 38.11 -0.40
CA PHE A 362 15.09 39.22 0.19
C PHE A 362 15.16 39.25 1.72
N ILE A 363 15.91 38.30 2.32
CA ILE A 363 16.09 38.20 3.79
C ILE A 363 17.20 39.14 4.24
N ASP A 364 16.86 40.09 5.11
CA ASP A 364 17.82 40.85 5.93
C ASP A 364 17.99 40.15 7.28
N LYS A 365 19.05 39.33 7.40
CA LYS A 365 19.32 38.54 8.61
C LYS A 365 19.73 39.40 9.82
N GLU A 366 20.27 40.60 9.62
CA GLU A 366 20.64 41.47 10.70
C GLU A 366 19.42 42.12 11.36
N ARG A 367 18.47 42.54 10.51
CA ARG A 367 17.20 43.12 10.98
C ARG A 367 16.13 42.08 11.32
N GLY A 368 16.29 40.83 10.87
CA GLY A 368 15.32 39.76 11.05
C GLY A 368 14.03 40.03 10.29
N VAL A 369 14.10 40.58 9.07
CA VAL A 369 12.97 40.90 8.23
C VAL A 369 13.17 40.33 6.82
N ILE A 370 12.05 40.15 6.10
CA ILE A 370 12.05 39.84 4.68
C ILE A 370 11.24 40.89 3.93
N THR A 371 11.73 41.35 2.79
CA THR A 371 11.05 42.36 1.96
C THR A 371 10.41 41.65 0.74
N ILE A 372 9.09 41.66 0.66
CA ILE A 372 8.34 41.07 -0.46
C ILE A 372 7.44 42.17 -1.04
N ASP A 373 7.54 42.40 -2.36
CA ASP A 373 6.78 43.43 -3.08
C ASP A 373 6.84 44.81 -2.42
N GLY A 374 8.03 45.20 -1.89
CA GLY A 374 8.27 46.46 -1.22
C GLY A 374 7.67 46.60 0.18
N LYS A 375 7.14 45.51 0.74
CA LYS A 375 6.65 45.46 2.12
C LYS A 375 7.59 44.61 2.98
N GLU A 376 7.91 45.11 4.18
CA GLU A 376 8.70 44.38 5.17
C GLU A 376 7.79 43.53 6.04
N TYR A 377 8.23 42.30 6.30
CA TYR A 377 7.60 41.33 7.20
C TYR A 377 8.65 40.86 8.21
N GLU A 378 8.28 40.79 9.49
CA GLU A 378 9.16 40.20 10.49
C GLU A 378 9.25 38.69 10.30
N LEU A 379 10.50 38.18 10.42
CA LEU A 379 10.75 36.76 10.45
C LEU A 379 10.39 36.19 11.83
N GLY A 380 9.63 35.12 11.90
CA GLY A 380 9.28 34.46 13.16
C GLY A 380 10.49 33.88 13.88
N ASP A 381 11.46 33.32 13.12
CA ASP A 381 12.78 32.91 13.61
C ASP A 381 13.84 33.77 12.93
N LYS A 382 14.64 34.48 13.74
CA LYS A 382 15.53 35.52 13.24
C LYS A 382 16.96 35.04 12.96
N LEU A 383 17.34 33.84 13.43
CA LEU A 383 18.67 33.28 13.23
C LEU A 383 18.80 32.53 11.90
N TRP A 384 19.69 33.03 11.05
CA TRP A 384 20.00 32.44 9.72
C TRP A 384 21.52 32.29 9.57
N PRO A 385 22.19 31.45 10.40
CA PRO A 385 23.65 31.40 10.50
C PRO A 385 24.32 31.02 9.17
N THR A 386 23.71 30.15 8.39
CA THR A 386 24.29 29.65 7.13
C THR A 386 23.89 30.47 5.90
N LEU A 387 23.09 31.53 6.05
CA LEU A 387 22.70 32.42 4.95
C LEU A 387 23.86 33.39 4.63
N ASP A 388 24.39 33.29 3.41
CA ASP A 388 25.30 34.26 2.82
C ASP A 388 24.51 35.28 1.97
N PRO A 389 24.45 36.58 2.36
CA PRO A 389 23.70 37.55 1.57
C PRO A 389 24.26 37.75 0.14
N ALA A 390 25.55 37.47 -0.07
CA ALA A 390 26.17 37.59 -1.39
C ALA A 390 25.81 36.42 -2.32
N ASN A 391 25.57 35.24 -1.72
CA ASN A 391 25.20 33.98 -2.46
C ASN A 391 24.13 33.22 -1.68
N PRO A 392 22.89 33.71 -1.61
CA PRO A 392 21.86 33.20 -0.70
C PRO A 392 21.48 31.75 -0.93
N TYR A 393 21.70 31.24 -2.13
CA TYR A 393 21.39 29.84 -2.50
C TYR A 393 22.61 28.92 -2.50
N ALA A 394 23.81 29.40 -2.14
CA ALA A 394 24.99 28.56 -2.00
C ALA A 394 24.94 27.72 -0.72
N LEU A 395 25.21 26.42 -0.82
CA LEU A 395 25.41 25.57 0.35
C LEU A 395 26.76 25.84 0.96
N THR A 396 26.84 25.91 2.30
CA THR A 396 28.11 25.92 3.01
C THR A 396 28.82 24.57 2.93
N PRO A 397 30.13 24.46 3.17
CA PRO A 397 30.82 23.17 3.22
C PRO A 397 30.20 22.20 4.23
N GLU A 398 29.75 22.72 5.37
CA GLU A 398 29.08 21.94 6.43
C GLU A 398 27.73 21.43 5.95
N GLU A 399 26.90 22.24 5.29
CA GLU A 399 25.64 21.82 4.69
C GLU A 399 25.85 20.75 3.62
N GLN A 400 26.91 20.84 2.82
CA GLN A 400 27.25 19.83 1.82
C GLN A 400 27.66 18.50 2.46
N SER A 401 28.46 18.56 3.55
CA SER A 401 29.01 17.37 4.20
C SER A 401 28.00 16.65 5.10
N HIS A 402 27.12 17.37 5.79
CA HIS A 402 26.22 16.84 6.80
C HIS A 402 24.75 16.82 6.38
N GLY A 403 24.33 17.73 5.50
CA GLY A 403 22.95 17.79 5.02
C GLY A 403 22.63 16.86 3.86
N CYS A 404 23.61 16.60 2.99
CA CYS A 404 23.41 15.81 1.77
C CYS A 404 24.17 14.47 1.74
N SER A 405 25.08 14.22 2.68
CA SER A 405 25.94 13.02 2.66
C SER A 405 25.28 11.77 3.26
N SER A 406 24.12 11.88 3.87
CA SER A 406 23.37 10.73 4.38
C SER A 406 22.96 9.74 3.28
N GLY A 407 23.11 10.09 2.01
CA GLY A 407 22.80 9.24 0.85
C GLY A 407 24.02 8.60 0.15
N HIS A 408 25.28 8.83 0.57
CA HIS A 408 26.48 8.36 -0.17
C HIS A 408 27.27 7.24 0.51
N SER A 409 26.71 6.53 1.47
CA SER A 409 27.31 5.29 1.98
C SER A 409 26.85 4.12 1.15
N ARG A 410 27.67 3.82 0.11
CA ARG A 410 27.63 2.61 -0.75
C ARG A 410 26.29 2.31 -1.43
N ARG A 411 26.35 2.16 -2.76
CA ARG A 411 25.33 1.51 -3.59
C ARG A 411 24.81 0.25 -2.88
N GLN A 412 23.81 0.41 -2.05
CA GLN A 412 22.92 -0.65 -1.65
C GLN A 412 21.64 -0.43 -2.46
N THR A 413 21.39 -1.39 -3.31
CA THR A 413 20.16 -1.60 -4.07
C THR A 413 18.94 -1.38 -3.15
N TRP A 414 18.17 -0.38 -3.51
CA TRP A 414 16.81 -0.17 -3.04
C TRP A 414 15.89 -1.16 -3.75
#